data_c2dfc8dc086f80c7ec0f26c2a93061b7
#
_entry.id   c2dfc8dc086f80c7ec0f26c2a93061b7
#
_cell.length_a   1.000
_cell.length_b   1.000
_cell.length_c   1.000
_cell.angle_alpha   90.00
_cell.angle_beta   90.00
_cell.angle_gamma   90.00
#
_symmetry.space_group_name_H-M   'P 1'
#
loop_
_entity.id
_entity.type
_entity.pdbx_description
1 polymer ?
#
loop_
_entity_poly.entity_id
_entity_poly.type
_entity_poly.pdbx_seq_one_letter_code
_entity_poly.pdbx_strand_id
1 'polypeptide(L)'
;MLKPVRFAHTKPYWQVLILILLPLQMPERTLLQAGESSSSATSSSKHQSDTATPQIFSADFENASYGIYTKEQLSLDWNNPSWSDGIEEKRVSVVATNRGSRALAVTFPAHTYGPEKNGAVWRLKFDASYPAVEARFDVMFKQGFGFARGGKLPGLFGGKGNTGGDKPTGKDGFSARMMWREDGRAVQYLYYPDQPDRYGHQIPWIDPTTGKQIKFQPGQWHTVVHQLAINTPEKNNGTLRAFFDGKIVLDIDNLRFRDTDDFAIDGFLLSTFFGGGDASWQTTAEEILFFDNFRIRKIPN
;
A
#
# COMPACT_ATOMS: atom_id res chain seq x y z
N MET A 1 -33.43 5.66 54.57
CA MET A 1 -34.55 4.86 54.04
C MET A 1 -34.99 5.48 52.72
N LEU A 2 -34.56 4.95 51.62
CA LEU A 2 -35.00 5.34 50.27
C LEU A 2 -35.36 4.06 49.51
N LYS A 3 -36.61 4.00 48.99
CA LYS A 3 -37.20 2.84 48.34
C LYS A 3 -36.66 2.68 46.92
N PRO A 4 -36.56 1.44 46.38
CA PRO A 4 -36.13 1.20 45.02
C PRO A 4 -37.28 1.40 44.01
N VAL A 5 -36.94 2.02 42.84
CA VAL A 5 -37.81 2.19 41.70
C VAL A 5 -37.70 0.92 40.81
N ARG A 6 -38.83 0.29 40.49
CA ARG A 6 -38.94 -0.84 39.57
C ARG A 6 -39.06 -0.31 38.13
N PHE A 7 -38.24 -0.81 37.21
CA PHE A 7 -38.41 -0.64 35.77
C PHE A 7 -39.14 -1.83 35.17
N ALA A 8 -40.18 -1.52 34.39
CA ALA A 8 -41.01 -2.48 33.68
C ALA A 8 -40.32 -2.98 32.42
N HIS A 9 -40.37 -4.31 32.21
CA HIS A 9 -39.90 -4.97 30.98
C HIS A 9 -40.96 -4.80 29.86
N THR A 10 -40.58 -4.19 28.73
CA THR A 10 -41.34 -4.26 27.49
C THR A 10 -40.62 -5.20 26.52
N LYS A 11 -41.33 -6.23 26.05
CA LYS A 11 -40.87 -7.20 25.03
C LYS A 11 -40.97 -6.58 23.62
N PRO A 12 -40.02 -6.81 22.70
CA PRO A 12 -40.21 -6.44 21.31
C PRO A 12 -40.94 -7.54 20.53
N TYR A 13 -41.96 -7.13 19.79
CA TYR A 13 -42.68 -7.96 18.80
C TYR A 13 -41.82 -8.09 17.54
N TRP A 14 -41.57 -9.35 17.13
CA TRP A 14 -41.04 -9.68 15.81
C TRP A 14 -42.22 -9.87 14.85
N GLN A 15 -42.37 -9.00 13.87
CA GLN A 15 -43.25 -9.25 12.72
C GLN A 15 -42.39 -9.88 11.61
N VAL A 16 -42.78 -11.11 11.26
CA VAL A 16 -42.24 -11.84 10.10
C VAL A 16 -42.99 -11.39 8.86
N LEU A 17 -42.32 -10.74 7.93
CA LEU A 17 -42.88 -10.40 6.63
C LEU A 17 -42.55 -11.54 5.65
N ILE A 18 -43.54 -12.31 5.23
CA ILE A 18 -43.45 -13.33 4.20
C ILE A 18 -43.65 -12.64 2.84
N LEU A 19 -42.61 -12.58 2.03
CA LEU A 19 -42.68 -12.11 0.63
C LEU A 19 -43.00 -13.32 -0.26
N ILE A 20 -44.20 -13.31 -0.89
CA ILE A 20 -44.63 -14.28 -1.91
C ILE A 20 -44.04 -13.85 -3.25
N LEU A 21 -43.13 -14.66 -3.80
CA LEU A 21 -42.60 -14.52 -5.16
C LEU A 21 -43.53 -15.17 -6.17
N LEU A 22 -44.17 -14.37 -7.04
CA LEU A 22 -44.88 -14.82 -8.25
C LEU A 22 -43.88 -14.87 -9.43
N PRO A 23 -43.94 -15.89 -10.31
CA PRO A 23 -43.07 -15.95 -11.46
C PRO A 23 -43.59 -15.06 -12.60
N LEU A 24 -42.74 -14.18 -13.13
CA LEU A 24 -42.96 -13.45 -14.37
C LEU A 24 -42.69 -14.38 -15.58
N GLN A 25 -43.72 -14.62 -16.39
CA GLN A 25 -43.65 -15.22 -17.71
C GLN A 25 -43.10 -14.19 -18.73
N MET A 26 -42.05 -14.56 -19.45
CA MET A 26 -41.57 -13.81 -20.62
C MET A 26 -42.27 -14.27 -21.89
N PRO A 27 -42.61 -13.36 -22.81
CA PRO A 27 -43.15 -13.74 -24.12
C PRO A 27 -42.02 -14.14 -25.09
N GLU A 28 -42.28 -15.22 -25.85
CA GLU A 28 -41.48 -15.69 -26.97
C GLU A 28 -41.39 -14.63 -28.10
N ARG A 29 -40.19 -14.38 -28.58
CA ARG A 29 -39.99 -13.60 -29.82
C ARG A 29 -39.68 -14.51 -31.00
N THR A 30 -40.58 -14.42 -31.95
CA THR A 30 -40.51 -14.99 -33.29
C THR A 30 -39.29 -14.56 -34.09
N LEU A 31 -38.59 -15.53 -34.66
CA LEU A 31 -37.52 -15.34 -35.67
C LEU A 31 -38.13 -14.87 -36.99
N LEU A 32 -37.70 -13.74 -37.50
CA LEU A 32 -37.82 -13.34 -38.90
C LEU A 32 -36.40 -13.27 -39.50
N GLN A 33 -36.21 -14.17 -40.48
CA GLN A 33 -35.07 -14.15 -41.41
C GLN A 33 -35.32 -13.11 -42.51
N ALA A 34 -34.36 -12.25 -42.77
CA ALA A 34 -34.24 -11.57 -44.08
C ALA A 34 -32.82 -11.06 -44.30
N GLY A 35 -32.18 -11.58 -45.32
CA GLY A 35 -31.63 -10.82 -46.44
C GLY A 35 -30.17 -10.34 -46.26
N GLU A 36 -29.28 -11.06 -46.91
CA GLU A 36 -27.91 -10.64 -47.26
C GLU A 36 -27.88 -9.36 -48.09
N SER A 37 -27.03 -8.41 -47.75
CA SER A 37 -26.34 -7.58 -48.74
C SER A 37 -24.97 -7.17 -48.24
N SER A 38 -23.97 -7.59 -48.96
CA SER A 38 -22.56 -7.28 -48.82
C SER A 38 -22.25 -5.81 -49.07
N SER A 39 -21.55 -5.15 -48.13
CA SER A 39 -20.63 -4.08 -48.49
C SER A 39 -19.45 -4.09 -47.55
N SER A 40 -18.30 -4.46 -48.10
CA SER A 40 -16.99 -4.41 -47.48
C SER A 40 -16.59 -2.97 -47.20
N ALA A 41 -16.58 -2.59 -45.94
CA ALA A 41 -15.84 -1.43 -45.46
C ALA A 41 -14.74 -1.91 -44.50
N THR A 42 -13.53 -1.99 -45.01
CA THR A 42 -12.31 -2.29 -44.27
C THR A 42 -12.02 -1.10 -43.35
N SER A 43 -12.53 -1.12 -42.13
CA SER A 43 -12.04 -0.22 -41.06
C SER A 43 -10.81 -0.86 -40.45
N SER A 44 -9.63 -0.43 -40.89
CA SER A 44 -8.38 -0.69 -40.18
C SER A 44 -8.44 -0.02 -38.81
N SER A 45 -8.88 -0.76 -37.79
CA SER A 45 -8.64 -0.38 -36.41
C SER A 45 -7.12 -0.43 -36.20
N LYS A 46 -6.50 0.75 -36.18
CA LYS A 46 -5.16 0.89 -35.63
C LYS A 46 -5.18 0.35 -34.21
N HIS A 47 -4.68 -0.88 -34.05
CA HIS A 47 -4.22 -1.36 -32.75
C HIS A 47 -3.16 -0.37 -32.31
N GLN A 48 -3.53 0.52 -31.39
CA GLN A 48 -2.61 1.29 -30.61
C GLN A 48 -1.88 0.24 -29.78
N SER A 49 -0.64 -0.09 -30.16
CA SER A 49 0.23 -0.94 -29.35
C SER A 49 0.41 -0.22 -28.02
N ASP A 50 -0.23 -0.74 -26.96
CA ASP A 50 0.15 -0.47 -25.60
C ASP A 50 1.62 -0.89 -25.48
N THR A 51 2.53 0.06 -25.66
CA THR A 51 3.93 -0.14 -25.31
C THR A 51 3.97 -0.37 -23.81
N ALA A 52 4.06 -1.64 -23.42
CA ALA A 52 4.11 -2.04 -22.02
C ALA A 52 5.21 -1.22 -21.31
N THR A 53 4.80 -0.38 -20.36
CA THR A 53 5.74 0.44 -19.58
C THR A 53 6.78 -0.48 -18.94
N PRO A 54 8.10 -0.27 -19.12
CA PRO A 54 9.13 -1.19 -18.67
C PRO A 54 9.02 -1.46 -17.15
N GLN A 55 8.89 -2.74 -16.81
CA GLN A 55 8.86 -3.21 -15.43
C GLN A 55 10.28 -3.18 -14.86
N ILE A 56 10.45 -2.63 -13.65
CA ILE A 56 11.70 -2.60 -12.90
C ILE A 56 11.76 -3.82 -11.96
N PHE A 57 10.62 -4.14 -11.29
CA PHE A 57 10.56 -5.20 -10.29
C PHE A 57 9.14 -5.75 -10.15
N SER A 58 9.02 -7.05 -9.80
CA SER A 58 7.77 -7.64 -9.31
C SER A 58 8.04 -8.78 -8.34
N ALA A 59 7.16 -8.94 -7.34
CA ALA A 59 7.10 -10.08 -6.44
C ALA A 59 5.63 -10.35 -6.07
N ASP A 60 5.16 -11.57 -6.36
CA ASP A 60 3.80 -12.03 -6.07
C ASP A 60 3.78 -13.29 -5.19
N PHE A 61 4.96 -13.83 -4.87
CA PHE A 61 5.18 -14.99 -4.00
C PHE A 61 4.54 -16.31 -4.45
N GLU A 62 3.95 -16.39 -5.63
CA GLU A 62 3.22 -17.58 -6.10
C GLU A 62 4.12 -18.79 -6.26
N ASN A 63 5.41 -18.60 -6.45
CA ASN A 63 6.42 -19.65 -6.54
C ASN A 63 7.20 -19.89 -5.22
N ALA A 64 6.98 -19.07 -4.18
CA ALA A 64 7.67 -19.20 -2.91
C ALA A 64 7.11 -20.38 -2.07
N SER A 65 7.93 -21.05 -1.28
CA SER A 65 7.48 -22.11 -0.36
C SER A 65 6.69 -21.53 0.81
N TYR A 66 5.63 -22.21 1.22
CA TYR A 66 4.89 -21.85 2.43
C TYR A 66 5.75 -21.98 3.70
N GLY A 67 5.48 -21.16 4.70
CA GLY A 67 6.16 -21.18 5.99
C GLY A 67 7.14 -20.01 6.13
N ILE A 68 8.16 -20.19 6.96
CA ILE A 68 9.14 -19.13 7.25
C ILE A 68 9.83 -18.68 5.95
N TYR A 69 9.82 -17.38 5.71
CA TYR A 69 10.48 -16.74 4.57
C TYR A 69 11.98 -16.63 4.87
N THR A 70 12.79 -17.38 4.13
CA THR A 70 14.22 -17.51 4.42
C THR A 70 15.04 -16.42 3.76
N LYS A 71 16.30 -16.27 4.18
CA LYS A 71 17.24 -15.32 3.57
C LYS A 71 17.53 -15.66 2.10
N GLU A 72 17.53 -16.93 1.76
CA GLU A 72 17.69 -17.41 0.37
C GLU A 72 16.50 -16.97 -0.48
N GLN A 73 15.27 -17.14 0.00
CA GLN A 73 14.06 -16.66 -0.67
C GLN A 73 14.07 -15.14 -0.82
N LEU A 74 14.40 -14.41 0.26
CA LEU A 74 14.54 -12.96 0.20
C LEU A 74 15.55 -12.53 -0.88
N SER A 75 16.70 -13.19 -0.95
CA SER A 75 17.75 -12.88 -1.94
C SER A 75 17.27 -13.09 -3.36
N LEU A 76 16.52 -14.17 -3.62
CA LEU A 76 15.96 -14.48 -4.93
C LEU A 76 14.85 -13.50 -5.33
N ASP A 77 13.93 -13.23 -4.42
CA ASP A 77 12.72 -12.44 -4.71
C ASP A 77 12.98 -10.92 -4.71
N TRP A 78 14.01 -10.43 -4.00
CA TRP A 78 14.26 -9.00 -3.75
C TRP A 78 15.63 -8.50 -4.22
N ASN A 79 16.21 -9.16 -5.22
CA ASN A 79 17.51 -8.75 -5.79
C ASN A 79 18.61 -8.62 -4.73
N ASN A 80 18.73 -9.63 -3.87
CA ASN A 80 19.80 -9.78 -2.87
C ASN A 80 20.03 -8.55 -1.96
N PRO A 81 19.08 -8.17 -1.10
CA PRO A 81 19.23 -7.06 -0.17
C PRO A 81 20.49 -7.23 0.70
N SER A 82 21.27 -6.16 0.86
CA SER A 82 22.52 -6.20 1.63
C SER A 82 22.33 -6.41 3.14
N TRP A 83 21.13 -6.15 3.64
CA TRP A 83 20.70 -6.36 5.02
C TRP A 83 19.19 -6.48 5.12
N SER A 84 18.69 -7.09 6.20
CA SER A 84 17.28 -7.20 6.52
C SER A 84 17.08 -7.32 8.02
N ASP A 85 15.99 -6.75 8.53
CA ASP A 85 15.43 -7.03 9.86
C ASP A 85 14.17 -7.89 9.68
N GLY A 86 13.93 -8.83 10.57
CA GLY A 86 12.73 -9.66 10.60
C GLY A 86 12.85 -11.01 9.90
N ILE A 87 13.88 -11.22 9.11
CA ILE A 87 14.11 -12.50 8.40
C ILE A 87 14.77 -13.53 9.33
N GLU A 88 15.92 -13.19 9.93
CA GLU A 88 16.62 -14.09 10.85
C GLU A 88 15.81 -14.33 12.14
N GLU A 89 15.03 -13.34 12.56
CA GLU A 89 14.10 -13.43 13.69
C GLU A 89 12.79 -14.15 13.35
N LYS A 90 12.63 -14.67 12.12
CA LYS A 90 11.49 -15.44 11.65
C LYS A 90 10.14 -14.72 11.78
N ARG A 91 10.15 -13.39 11.62
CA ARG A 91 8.93 -12.57 11.65
C ARG A 91 8.22 -12.48 10.30
N VAL A 92 8.79 -13.08 9.26
CA VAL A 92 8.22 -13.09 7.90
C VAL A 92 7.95 -14.52 7.47
N SER A 93 6.78 -14.76 6.90
CA SER A 93 6.39 -16.05 6.36
C SER A 93 5.58 -15.90 5.06
N VAL A 94 5.53 -16.97 4.26
CA VAL A 94 4.63 -17.08 3.11
C VAL A 94 3.42 -17.87 3.52
N VAL A 95 2.23 -17.32 3.30
CA VAL A 95 0.96 -17.93 3.68
C VAL A 95 -0.03 -17.96 2.53
N ALA A 96 -1.00 -18.89 2.60
CA ALA A 96 -2.15 -18.88 1.70
C ALA A 96 -3.10 -17.73 2.10
N THR A 97 -3.64 -17.03 1.11
CA THR A 97 -4.65 -16.00 1.31
C THR A 97 -6.06 -16.53 1.06
N ASN A 98 -7.07 -15.80 1.53
CA ASN A 98 -8.48 -16.08 1.20
C ASN A 98 -8.84 -15.79 -0.27
N ARG A 99 -7.91 -15.24 -1.06
CA ARG A 99 -8.04 -15.01 -2.51
C ARG A 99 -7.53 -16.19 -3.34
N GLY A 100 -6.96 -17.22 -2.68
CA GLY A 100 -6.31 -18.36 -3.36
C GLY A 100 -4.89 -18.08 -3.84
N SER A 101 -4.32 -16.90 -3.54
CA SER A 101 -2.93 -16.52 -3.80
C SER A 101 -2.03 -16.78 -2.59
N ARG A 102 -0.72 -16.56 -2.76
CA ARG A 102 0.26 -16.50 -1.67
C ARG A 102 0.57 -15.06 -1.33
N ALA A 103 0.91 -14.80 -0.07
CA ALA A 103 1.32 -13.48 0.37
C ALA A 103 2.42 -13.57 1.43
N LEU A 104 3.20 -12.50 1.58
CA LEU A 104 4.04 -12.31 2.75
C LEU A 104 3.18 -11.93 3.95
N ALA A 105 3.30 -12.69 5.04
CA ALA A 105 2.77 -12.33 6.34
C ALA A 105 3.91 -11.81 7.21
N VAL A 106 3.79 -10.59 7.71
CA VAL A 106 4.77 -9.96 8.60
C VAL A 106 4.17 -9.90 10.00
N THR A 107 4.85 -10.52 10.97
CA THR A 107 4.46 -10.58 12.37
C THR A 107 5.07 -9.43 13.16
N PHE A 108 4.25 -8.83 14.02
CA PHE A 108 4.63 -7.81 14.97
C PHE A 108 4.42 -8.37 16.38
N PRO A 109 5.47 -8.85 17.06
CA PRO A 109 5.35 -9.42 18.40
C PRO A 109 4.77 -8.41 19.40
N ALA A 110 3.92 -8.91 20.31
CA ALA A 110 3.34 -8.09 21.38
C ALA A 110 4.41 -7.36 22.20
N HIS A 111 4.10 -6.16 22.66
CA HIS A 111 4.96 -5.33 23.50
C HIS A 111 6.31 -4.96 22.87
N THR A 112 6.38 -4.96 21.54
CA THR A 112 7.57 -4.53 20.78
C THR A 112 7.27 -3.33 19.87
N TYR A 113 8.32 -2.61 19.50
CA TYR A 113 8.31 -1.50 18.54
C TYR A 113 9.69 -1.35 17.91
N GLY A 114 9.76 -0.59 16.82
CA GLY A 114 11.01 -0.37 16.09
C GLY A 114 11.43 -1.56 15.22
N PRO A 115 12.25 -1.34 14.19
CA PRO A 115 12.54 -2.34 13.17
C PRO A 115 13.31 -3.55 13.72
N GLU A 116 14.20 -3.36 14.68
CA GLU A 116 15.02 -4.46 15.25
C GLU A 116 14.19 -5.56 15.91
N LYS A 117 13.06 -5.18 16.56
CA LYS A 117 12.24 -6.10 17.36
C LYS A 117 10.84 -6.32 16.84
N ASN A 118 10.43 -5.60 15.81
CA ASN A 118 9.04 -5.55 15.37
C ASN A 118 8.95 -5.44 13.84
N GLY A 119 8.09 -6.28 13.23
CA GLY A 119 7.87 -6.27 11.79
C GLY A 119 9.10 -6.65 10.95
N ALA A 120 9.29 -5.98 9.82
CA ALA A 120 10.37 -6.28 8.88
C ALA A 120 10.83 -5.06 8.10
N VAL A 121 12.13 -5.04 7.75
CA VAL A 121 12.73 -3.97 6.93
C VAL A 121 13.83 -4.54 6.04
N TRP A 122 13.81 -4.21 4.75
CA TRP A 122 14.92 -4.39 3.81
C TRP A 122 14.81 -3.40 2.64
N ARG A 123 15.90 -3.26 1.87
CA ARG A 123 15.97 -2.37 0.71
C ARG A 123 16.11 -3.17 -0.57
N LEU A 124 15.19 -2.97 -1.49
CA LEU A 124 15.37 -3.31 -2.89
C LEU A 124 16.08 -2.14 -3.57
N LYS A 125 17.31 -2.34 -4.04
CA LYS A 125 17.99 -1.40 -4.94
C LYS A 125 17.62 -1.73 -6.38
N PHE A 126 17.38 -0.70 -7.18
CA PHE A 126 17.17 -0.85 -8.62
C PHE A 126 18.51 -0.95 -9.34
N ASP A 127 18.49 -1.53 -10.55
CA ASP A 127 19.68 -1.64 -11.38
C ASP A 127 20.16 -0.30 -11.94
N ALA A 128 19.27 0.69 -11.98
CA ALA A 128 19.54 2.05 -12.40
C ALA A 128 18.69 3.04 -11.59
N SER A 129 19.08 4.31 -11.60
CA SER A 129 18.28 5.41 -11.06
C SER A 129 17.27 5.90 -12.07
N TYR A 130 16.05 6.19 -11.63
CA TYR A 130 14.94 6.58 -12.50
C TYR A 130 14.39 7.96 -12.13
N PRO A 131 14.07 8.83 -13.12
CA PRO A 131 13.46 10.12 -12.84
C PRO A 131 12.01 10.04 -12.38
N ALA A 132 11.27 9.01 -12.82
CA ALA A 132 9.87 8.81 -12.44
C ALA A 132 9.54 7.31 -12.36
N VAL A 133 8.90 6.92 -11.26
CA VAL A 133 8.59 5.52 -10.90
C VAL A 133 7.20 5.41 -10.31
N GLU A 134 6.49 4.34 -10.69
CA GLU A 134 5.29 3.88 -10.01
C GLU A 134 5.64 2.61 -9.22
N ALA A 135 5.26 2.61 -7.95
CA ALA A 135 5.31 1.43 -7.08
C ALA A 135 3.88 1.07 -6.64
N ARG A 136 3.49 -0.18 -6.86
CA ARG A 136 2.20 -0.76 -6.48
C ARG A 136 2.41 -1.97 -5.59
N PHE A 137 1.54 -2.17 -4.60
CA PHE A 137 1.41 -3.40 -3.82
C PHE A 137 0.02 -3.51 -3.21
N ASP A 138 -0.37 -4.73 -2.87
CA ASP A 138 -1.56 -5.00 -2.08
C ASP A 138 -1.16 -5.18 -0.61
N VAL A 139 -2.02 -4.71 0.30
CA VAL A 139 -1.80 -4.79 1.75
C VAL A 139 -3.10 -5.13 2.48
N MET A 140 -3.03 -6.02 3.49
CA MET A 140 -4.15 -6.34 4.36
C MET A 140 -3.69 -6.42 5.80
N PHE A 141 -4.30 -5.63 6.67
CA PHE A 141 -4.18 -5.76 8.12
C PHE A 141 -5.06 -6.94 8.57
N LYS A 142 -4.52 -7.85 9.41
CA LYS A 142 -5.29 -8.97 9.95
C LYS A 142 -6.61 -8.49 10.56
N GLN A 143 -7.66 -9.28 10.46
CA GLN A 143 -8.93 -8.97 11.12
C GLN A 143 -8.72 -8.73 12.62
N GLY A 144 -9.21 -7.60 13.12
CA GLY A 144 -9.03 -7.18 14.51
C GLY A 144 -7.69 -6.53 14.83
N PHE A 145 -6.91 -6.14 13.81
CA PHE A 145 -5.60 -5.48 13.99
C PHE A 145 -5.70 -4.23 14.85
N GLY A 146 -4.90 -4.18 15.91
CA GLY A 146 -4.76 -3.03 16.80
C GLY A 146 -3.73 -2.03 16.27
N PHE A 147 -4.18 -0.91 15.72
CA PHE A 147 -3.31 0.08 15.08
C PHE A 147 -2.37 0.83 16.02
N ALA A 148 -2.59 0.79 17.34
CA ALA A 148 -1.86 1.54 18.36
C ALA A 148 -1.67 3.03 17.93
N ARG A 149 -0.49 3.62 18.15
CA ARG A 149 -0.17 4.99 17.69
C ARG A 149 0.20 5.04 16.20
N GLY A 150 0.46 3.88 15.58
CA GLY A 150 0.80 3.77 14.19
C GLY A 150 2.10 3.03 13.91
N GLY A 151 2.39 2.86 12.63
CA GLY A 151 3.60 2.19 12.16
C GLY A 151 3.91 2.52 10.70
N LYS A 152 5.01 1.98 10.23
CA LYS A 152 5.55 2.24 8.90
C LYS A 152 4.96 1.29 7.87
N LEU A 153 4.81 1.80 6.65
CA LEU A 153 4.51 1.04 5.44
C LEU A 153 5.57 1.35 4.37
N PRO A 154 5.71 0.48 3.36
CA PRO A 154 6.73 0.61 2.34
C PRO A 154 6.67 1.91 1.52
N GLY A 155 7.74 2.17 0.73
CA GLY A 155 7.77 3.27 -0.22
C GLY A 155 9.08 3.42 -0.96
N LEU A 156 9.12 4.36 -1.89
CA LEU A 156 10.28 4.66 -2.73
C LEU A 156 11.34 5.47 -1.98
N PHE A 157 12.59 5.37 -2.42
CA PHE A 157 13.68 6.20 -1.92
C PHE A 157 14.69 6.52 -3.02
N GLY A 158 15.50 7.55 -2.78
CA GLY A 158 16.67 7.88 -3.57
C GLY A 158 17.86 8.26 -2.70
N GLY A 159 19.07 8.09 -3.24
CA GLY A 159 20.32 8.34 -2.52
C GLY A 159 20.43 7.52 -1.24
N LYS A 160 20.72 8.16 -0.13
CA LYS A 160 20.83 7.55 1.19
C LYS A 160 19.53 6.93 1.70
N GLY A 161 18.35 7.39 1.20
CA GLY A 161 17.04 6.93 1.67
C GLY A 161 16.81 7.32 3.13
N ASN A 162 16.88 8.61 3.44
CA ASN A 162 16.83 9.17 4.79
C ASN A 162 15.62 8.73 5.60
N THR A 163 15.83 8.38 6.86
CA THR A 163 14.81 7.90 7.80
C THR A 163 15.22 8.22 9.25
N GLY A 164 14.37 7.93 10.24
CA GLY A 164 14.77 7.92 11.66
C GLY A 164 15.18 9.29 12.23
N GLY A 165 14.74 10.40 11.64
CA GLY A 165 15.12 11.75 12.07
C GLY A 165 16.37 12.31 11.37
N ASP A 166 16.88 11.59 10.39
CA ASP A 166 17.94 12.04 9.49
C ASP A 166 17.31 12.89 8.37
N LYS A 167 17.25 14.21 8.58
CA LYS A 167 16.61 15.15 7.66
C LYS A 167 17.44 15.29 6.37
N PRO A 168 16.85 15.10 5.18
CA PRO A 168 17.53 15.31 3.91
C PRO A 168 18.07 16.72 3.75
N THR A 169 19.22 16.81 3.09
CA THR A 169 19.87 18.10 2.78
C THR A 169 19.61 18.59 1.35
N GLY A 170 19.06 17.73 0.50
CA GLY A 170 18.95 17.93 -0.95
C GLY A 170 20.15 17.36 -1.73
N LYS A 171 21.21 16.92 -1.02
CA LYS A 171 22.42 16.38 -1.63
C LYS A 171 22.71 14.92 -1.24
N ASP A 172 21.93 14.35 -0.36
CA ASP A 172 22.19 13.03 0.23
C ASP A 172 21.09 12.00 -0.05
N GLY A 173 19.84 12.40 -0.20
CA GLY A 173 18.76 11.48 -0.53
C GLY A 173 17.39 11.92 -0.03
N PHE A 174 16.41 11.00 -0.12
CA PHE A 174 15.03 11.17 0.35
C PHE A 174 14.37 9.79 0.59
N SER A 175 13.23 9.78 1.29
CA SER A 175 12.33 8.62 1.28
C SER A 175 10.87 9.05 1.25
N ALA A 176 10.06 8.39 0.41
CA ALA A 176 8.63 8.58 0.26
C ALA A 176 7.90 7.29 0.69
N ARG A 177 7.79 7.11 2.00
CA ARG A 177 7.09 5.98 2.63
C ARG A 177 5.68 6.38 3.04
N MET A 178 4.95 5.43 3.59
CA MET A 178 3.67 5.64 4.24
C MET A 178 3.73 5.27 5.72
N MET A 179 2.66 5.63 6.42
CA MET A 179 2.34 5.12 7.76
C MET A 179 0.83 4.83 7.86
N TRP A 180 0.50 3.84 8.66
CA TRP A 180 -0.79 3.85 9.35
C TRP A 180 -0.67 4.65 10.65
N ARG A 181 -1.75 5.27 11.06
CA ARG A 181 -1.88 5.95 12.35
C ARG A 181 -3.00 5.30 13.14
N GLU A 182 -3.29 5.83 14.32
CA GLU A 182 -4.44 5.42 15.14
C GLU A 182 -5.70 5.25 14.30
N ASP A 183 -6.51 4.25 14.58
CA ASP A 183 -7.73 3.89 13.83
C ASP A 183 -7.51 3.55 12.35
N GLY A 184 -6.30 3.16 11.94
CA GLY A 184 -5.96 2.81 10.57
C GLY A 184 -5.82 3.99 9.63
N ARG A 185 -5.79 5.24 10.11
CA ARG A 185 -5.65 6.44 9.26
C ARG A 185 -4.38 6.36 8.43
N ALA A 186 -4.53 6.50 7.10
CA ALA A 186 -3.42 6.49 6.16
C ALA A 186 -2.79 7.87 6.02
N VAL A 187 -1.45 7.92 6.03
CA VAL A 187 -0.69 9.15 5.78
C VAL A 187 0.52 8.85 4.89
N GLN A 188 0.86 9.80 4.03
CA GLN A 188 2.17 9.88 3.42
C GLN A 188 3.20 10.21 4.49
N TYR A 189 4.36 9.56 4.44
CA TYR A 189 5.47 9.82 5.35
C TYR A 189 6.74 10.13 4.56
N LEU A 190 6.96 11.43 4.36
CA LEU A 190 7.93 11.94 3.40
C LEU A 190 9.12 12.57 4.11
N TYR A 191 10.33 12.05 3.82
CA TYR A 191 11.60 12.67 4.16
C TYR A 191 12.13 13.40 2.92
N TYR A 192 12.21 14.72 2.98
CA TYR A 192 12.68 15.60 1.91
C TYR A 192 13.26 16.89 2.52
N PRO A 193 14.06 17.68 1.78
CA PRO A 193 14.76 18.84 2.35
C PRO A 193 13.85 19.84 3.06
N ASP A 194 12.67 20.09 2.50
CA ASP A 194 11.74 21.12 2.99
C ASP A 194 10.71 20.58 4.00
N GLN A 195 10.93 19.37 4.55
CA GLN A 195 10.05 18.85 5.61
C GLN A 195 10.03 19.79 6.83
N PRO A 196 8.83 20.02 7.46
CA PRO A 196 8.69 21.00 8.53
C PRO A 196 9.46 20.61 9.80
N ASP A 197 9.50 19.31 10.13
CA ASP A 197 10.02 18.83 11.39
C ASP A 197 11.28 17.96 11.20
N ARG A 198 11.89 17.56 12.32
CA ARG A 198 13.01 16.61 12.33
C ARG A 198 12.62 15.25 11.72
N TYR A 199 11.42 14.76 12.05
CA TYR A 199 10.91 13.50 11.52
C TYR A 199 10.11 13.74 10.25
N GLY A 200 9.89 12.70 9.44
CA GLY A 200 9.22 12.81 8.16
C GLY A 200 7.87 13.52 8.22
N HIS A 201 7.60 14.32 7.21
CA HIS A 201 6.35 15.05 7.05
C HIS A 201 5.19 14.06 6.87
N GLN A 202 4.15 14.20 7.70
CA GLN A 202 2.95 13.38 7.67
C GLN A 202 1.83 14.13 6.96
N ILE A 203 1.45 13.65 5.79
CA ILE A 203 0.40 14.27 4.98
C ILE A 203 -0.78 13.30 4.90
N PRO A 204 -1.97 13.66 5.41
CA PRO A 204 -3.15 12.80 5.39
C PRO A 204 -3.56 12.42 3.95
N TRP A 205 -3.96 11.18 3.74
CA TRP A 205 -4.63 10.76 2.52
C TRP A 205 -6.13 11.03 2.63
N ILE A 206 -6.68 11.74 1.67
CA ILE A 206 -8.07 12.20 1.71
C ILE A 206 -8.86 11.57 0.56
N ASP A 207 -10.01 10.98 0.85
CA ASP A 207 -10.96 10.53 -0.16
C ASP A 207 -11.56 11.77 -0.85
N PRO A 208 -11.34 11.96 -2.16
CA PRO A 208 -11.76 13.16 -2.88
C PRO A 208 -13.28 13.28 -3.00
N THR A 209 -14.01 12.17 -2.82
CA THR A 209 -15.48 12.14 -2.91
C THR A 209 -16.14 12.57 -1.60
N THR A 210 -15.56 12.14 -0.47
CA THR A 210 -16.17 12.34 0.85
C THR A 210 -15.48 13.42 1.70
N GLY A 211 -14.26 13.84 1.31
CA GLY A 211 -13.41 14.73 2.10
C GLY A 211 -12.88 14.11 3.39
N LYS A 212 -13.10 12.81 3.62
CA LYS A 212 -12.65 12.12 4.83
C LYS A 212 -11.28 11.52 4.65
N GLN A 213 -10.52 11.44 5.75
CA GLN A 213 -9.24 10.74 5.74
C GLN A 213 -9.43 9.24 5.45
N ILE A 214 -8.62 8.69 4.54
CA ILE A 214 -8.57 7.26 4.24
C ILE A 214 -8.17 6.48 5.50
N LYS A 215 -8.80 5.31 5.67
CA LYS A 215 -8.48 4.35 6.73
C LYS A 215 -8.33 2.96 6.14
N PHE A 216 -7.26 2.27 6.51
CA PHE A 216 -7.14 0.83 6.29
C PHE A 216 -8.20 0.10 7.10
N GLN A 217 -8.89 -0.85 6.47
CA GLN A 217 -9.91 -1.67 7.11
C GLN A 217 -9.33 -3.06 7.43
N PRO A 218 -9.23 -3.48 8.69
CA PRO A 218 -8.77 -4.82 9.03
C PRO A 218 -9.60 -5.92 8.36
N GLY A 219 -8.92 -6.94 7.84
CA GLY A 219 -9.54 -8.04 7.10
C GLY A 219 -9.84 -7.75 5.64
N GLN A 220 -9.54 -6.54 5.15
CA GLN A 220 -9.72 -6.17 3.74
C GLN A 220 -8.37 -5.94 3.06
N TRP A 221 -8.25 -6.45 1.83
CA TRP A 221 -7.14 -6.13 0.96
C TRP A 221 -7.34 -4.74 0.35
N HIS A 222 -6.31 -3.95 0.41
CA HIS A 222 -6.24 -2.64 -0.22
C HIS A 222 -5.09 -2.60 -1.21
N THR A 223 -5.32 -2.01 -2.35
CA THR A 223 -4.27 -1.72 -3.34
C THR A 223 -3.75 -0.30 -3.14
N VAL A 224 -2.45 -0.19 -2.97
CA VAL A 224 -1.74 1.08 -2.87
C VAL A 224 -0.87 1.29 -4.10
N VAL A 225 -0.92 2.49 -4.67
CA VAL A 225 -0.02 2.91 -5.75
C VAL A 225 0.60 4.26 -5.40
N HIS A 226 1.93 4.35 -5.54
CA HIS A 226 2.70 5.58 -5.48
C HIS A 226 3.28 5.90 -6.84
N GLN A 227 3.04 7.08 -7.36
CA GLN A 227 3.73 7.64 -8.52
C GLN A 227 4.58 8.80 -8.03
N LEU A 228 5.88 8.70 -8.22
CA LEU A 228 6.86 9.70 -7.83
C LEU A 228 7.64 10.13 -9.05
N ALA A 229 7.73 11.42 -9.29
CA ALA A 229 8.68 12.03 -10.21
C ALA A 229 9.61 12.96 -9.43
N ILE A 230 10.93 12.74 -9.58
CA ILE A 230 11.93 13.55 -8.88
C ILE A 230 12.10 14.91 -9.58
N ASN A 231 12.38 15.95 -8.82
CA ASN A 231 12.61 17.27 -9.37
C ASN A 231 13.91 17.39 -10.18
N THR A 232 13.93 18.31 -11.14
CA THR A 232 15.19 18.79 -11.73
C THR A 232 15.95 19.57 -10.66
N PRO A 233 17.27 19.37 -10.49
CA PRO A 233 18.06 20.18 -9.56
C PRO A 233 17.75 21.66 -9.64
N GLU A 234 17.73 22.35 -8.50
CA GLU A 234 17.43 23.77 -8.35
C GLU A 234 15.98 24.18 -8.74
N LYS A 235 15.09 23.21 -9.07
CA LYS A 235 13.68 23.45 -9.33
C LYS A 235 12.81 22.68 -8.36
N ASN A 236 11.70 23.29 -7.96
CA ASN A 236 10.68 22.63 -7.13
C ASN A 236 9.58 22.06 -8.04
N ASN A 237 9.93 21.11 -8.92
CA ASN A 237 9.01 20.53 -9.88
C ASN A 237 8.83 19.01 -9.73
N GLY A 238 9.24 18.46 -8.59
CA GLY A 238 8.96 17.08 -8.25
C GLY A 238 7.49 16.87 -7.90
N THR A 239 6.97 15.66 -8.13
CA THR A 239 5.56 15.32 -7.88
C THR A 239 5.44 14.01 -7.11
N LEU A 240 4.39 13.91 -6.31
CA LEU A 240 4.02 12.66 -5.63
C LEU A 240 2.50 12.48 -5.68
N ARG A 241 2.05 11.39 -6.31
CA ARG A 241 0.66 10.96 -6.30
C ARG A 241 0.51 9.64 -5.58
N ALA A 242 -0.53 9.52 -4.76
CA ALA A 242 -0.91 8.27 -4.13
C ALA A 242 -2.34 7.89 -4.50
N PHE A 243 -2.53 6.59 -4.76
CA PHE A 243 -3.84 6.01 -5.04
C PHE A 243 -4.12 4.91 -4.01
N PHE A 244 -5.35 4.87 -3.56
CA PHE A 244 -5.88 3.86 -2.67
C PHE A 244 -7.13 3.23 -3.29
N ASP A 245 -7.09 1.94 -3.56
CA ASP A 245 -8.15 1.20 -4.24
C ASP A 245 -8.59 1.87 -5.56
N GLY A 246 -7.61 2.34 -6.34
CA GLY A 246 -7.80 2.99 -7.62
C GLY A 246 -8.22 4.47 -7.58
N LYS A 247 -8.48 5.05 -6.40
CA LYS A 247 -8.81 6.47 -6.25
C LYS A 247 -7.56 7.27 -5.88
N ILE A 248 -7.38 8.44 -6.50
CA ILE A 248 -6.35 9.38 -6.09
C ILE A 248 -6.69 9.96 -4.72
N VAL A 249 -5.78 9.84 -3.77
CA VAL A 249 -5.98 10.25 -2.36
C VAL A 249 -4.94 11.27 -1.89
N LEU A 250 -3.92 11.48 -2.72
CA LEU A 250 -2.89 12.49 -2.55
C LEU A 250 -2.37 12.89 -3.93
N ASP A 251 -2.26 14.20 -4.18
CA ASP A 251 -1.62 14.79 -5.36
C ASP A 251 -0.84 16.02 -4.91
N ILE A 252 0.48 15.95 -4.98
CA ILE A 252 1.38 17.02 -4.56
C ILE A 252 2.33 17.35 -5.69
N ASP A 253 2.34 18.58 -6.08
CA ASP A 253 3.30 19.19 -6.99
C ASP A 253 4.31 20.06 -6.22
N ASN A 254 5.30 20.59 -6.93
CA ASN A 254 6.29 21.53 -6.40
C ASN A 254 7.19 20.97 -5.28
N LEU A 255 7.42 19.65 -5.27
CA LEU A 255 8.33 19.02 -4.32
C LEU A 255 9.79 19.23 -4.75
N ARG A 256 10.64 19.46 -3.76
CA ARG A 256 12.09 19.47 -3.91
C ARG A 256 12.66 18.27 -3.15
N PHE A 257 13.19 17.29 -3.88
CA PHE A 257 13.86 16.12 -3.33
C PHE A 257 15.37 16.25 -3.37
N ARG A 258 15.90 16.96 -4.40
CA ARG A 258 17.34 17.07 -4.64
C ARG A 258 17.76 18.40 -5.22
N ASP A 259 19.02 18.77 -4.95
CA ASP A 259 19.71 19.91 -5.52
C ASP A 259 20.90 19.47 -6.42
N THR A 260 21.06 18.17 -6.64
CA THR A 260 22.15 17.55 -7.39
C THR A 260 21.61 16.44 -8.29
N ASP A 261 22.35 16.05 -9.30
CA ASP A 261 22.06 14.92 -10.18
C ASP A 261 22.69 13.60 -9.70
N ASP A 262 23.36 13.58 -8.53
CA ASP A 262 24.07 12.41 -8.01
C ASP A 262 23.15 11.23 -7.66
N PHE A 263 21.87 11.47 -7.49
CA PHE A 263 20.88 10.42 -7.25
C PHE A 263 19.51 10.78 -7.88
N ALA A 264 18.69 9.75 -8.09
CA ALA A 264 17.28 9.89 -8.46
C ALA A 264 16.41 8.96 -7.62
N ILE A 265 15.45 8.23 -8.19
CA ILE A 265 14.72 7.17 -7.49
C ILE A 265 15.52 5.88 -7.67
N ASP A 266 16.15 5.41 -6.59
CA ASP A 266 17.17 4.36 -6.61
C ASP A 266 16.68 3.04 -6.05
N GLY A 267 15.48 3.01 -5.46
CA GLY A 267 14.98 1.79 -4.88
C GLY A 267 13.64 1.89 -4.15
N PHE A 268 13.27 0.76 -3.58
CA PHE A 268 12.08 0.60 -2.78
C PHE A 268 12.44 0.05 -1.40
N LEU A 269 11.94 0.68 -0.35
CA LEU A 269 12.15 0.29 1.03
C LEU A 269 10.91 -0.47 1.51
N LEU A 270 10.99 -1.80 1.61
CA LEU A 270 10.04 -2.53 2.42
C LEU A 270 10.36 -2.19 3.87
N SER A 271 9.44 -1.49 4.53
CA SER A 271 9.61 -1.02 5.89
C SER A 271 8.26 -1.06 6.57
N THR A 272 8.06 -2.04 7.46
CA THR A 272 6.82 -2.18 8.21
C THR A 272 7.10 -2.58 9.64
N PHE A 273 6.78 -1.70 10.59
CA PHE A 273 6.94 -1.91 12.03
C PHE A 273 6.11 -0.88 12.80
N PHE A 274 5.65 -1.23 14.00
CA PHE A 274 5.12 -0.24 14.94
C PHE A 274 6.23 0.72 15.33
N GLY A 275 6.02 2.00 15.12
CA GLY A 275 7.18 2.85 15.30
C GLY A 275 6.90 4.35 15.33
N GLY A 276 7.56 4.86 16.17
CA GLY A 276 8.40 5.86 16.75
C GLY A 276 9.55 5.28 17.59
N GLY A 277 10.06 6.17 18.47
CA GLY A 277 11.30 5.96 19.19
C GLY A 277 11.16 5.46 20.64
N ASP A 278 9.96 5.14 21.13
CA ASP A 278 9.72 4.75 22.50
C ASP A 278 8.58 3.73 22.66
N ALA A 279 8.42 3.20 23.88
CA ALA A 279 7.44 2.16 24.20
C ALA A 279 5.97 2.56 24.01
N SER A 280 5.65 3.85 23.88
CA SER A 280 4.27 4.29 23.60
C SER A 280 3.76 3.90 22.22
N TRP A 281 4.64 3.42 21.34
CA TRP A 281 4.32 2.93 20.01
C TRP A 281 4.09 1.42 19.92
N GLN A 282 4.38 0.68 21.00
CA GLN A 282 4.24 -0.77 21.01
C GLN A 282 2.79 -1.21 20.81
N THR A 283 2.61 -2.36 20.16
CA THR A 283 1.34 -3.07 20.17
C THR A 283 1.15 -3.83 21.47
N THR A 284 -0.09 -4.02 21.90
CA THR A 284 -0.43 -4.80 23.12
C THR A 284 -0.65 -6.28 22.84
N ALA A 285 -0.84 -6.66 21.58
CA ALA A 285 -1.05 -8.03 21.12
C ALA A 285 -0.11 -8.33 19.94
N GLU A 286 0.05 -9.60 19.60
CA GLU A 286 0.68 -9.98 18.35
C GLU A 286 -0.21 -9.61 17.18
N GLU A 287 0.34 -8.87 16.24
CA GLU A 287 -0.35 -8.38 15.06
C GLU A 287 0.29 -8.95 13.78
N ILE A 288 -0.48 -9.01 12.70
CA ILE A 288 -0.01 -9.50 11.40
C ILE A 288 -0.49 -8.57 10.29
N LEU A 289 0.43 -8.25 9.39
CA LEU A 289 0.18 -7.51 8.15
C LEU A 289 0.56 -8.38 6.96
N PHE A 290 -0.29 -8.41 5.95
CA PHE A 290 -0.04 -9.18 4.73
C PHE A 290 0.29 -8.25 3.57
N PHE A 291 1.25 -8.67 2.73
CA PHE A 291 1.62 -7.98 1.49
C PHE A 291 1.62 -8.94 0.32
N ASP A 292 1.20 -8.43 -0.85
CA ASP A 292 1.15 -9.20 -2.09
C ASP A 292 1.31 -8.28 -3.31
N ASN A 293 1.52 -8.85 -4.49
CA ASN A 293 1.44 -8.18 -5.78
C ASN A 293 2.31 -6.92 -5.93
N PHE A 294 3.54 -6.95 -5.42
CA PHE A 294 4.48 -5.86 -5.64
C PHE A 294 4.80 -5.72 -7.12
N ARG A 295 4.65 -4.51 -7.65
CA ARG A 295 5.04 -4.15 -9.01
C ARG A 295 5.63 -2.75 -9.01
N ILE A 296 6.81 -2.62 -9.58
CA ILE A 296 7.50 -1.34 -9.73
C ILE A 296 7.83 -1.16 -11.20
N ARG A 297 7.48 -0.01 -11.75
CA ARG A 297 7.69 0.28 -13.17
C ARG A 297 8.13 1.73 -13.39
N LYS A 298 8.88 1.94 -14.46
CA LYS A 298 9.17 3.28 -14.94
C LYS A 298 7.87 3.91 -15.48
N ILE A 299 7.66 5.18 -15.20
CA ILE A 299 6.56 5.97 -15.80
C ILE A 299 7.15 7.16 -16.58
N PRO A 300 6.39 7.76 -17.52
CA PRO A 300 6.78 9.02 -18.16
C PRO A 300 7.01 10.11 -17.11
N ASN A 301 8.00 10.95 -17.35
CA ASN A 301 8.34 12.10 -16.50
C ASN A 301 7.50 13.31 -16.92
#